data_bf77b7638cd805608264f8290b3f5f56
#
_entry.id   bf77b7638cd805608264f8290b3f5f56
#
_cell.length_a   1.000
_cell.length_b   1.000
_cell.length_c   1.000
_cell.angle_alpha   90.00
_cell.angle_beta   90.00
_cell.angle_gamma   90.00
#
_symmetry.space_group_name_H-M   'P 1'
#
loop_
_entity.id
_entity.type
_entity.pdbx_description
1 polymer ?
#
loop_
_entity_poly.entity_id
_entity_poly.type
_entity_poly.pdbx_seq_one_letter_code
_entity_poly.pdbx_strand_id
1 'polypeptide(L)'
;MELARRMKHLGTETAFSVLAKAKALEAQGREIIHLEIGEPDFDTPSHIVEAGCRALRDGHTHYTPTAGIPELREAIAADVAHSRGIEVDPAQVVVTPGGKPIMFFAILALVEGGDEVLVPNPSFPIYESMVNFVGGRPIFVPLRQENEFRFDLDELRAGLSDRTKMVILNSPANPTGGVLTPEDIAGLADILRERPDVFVLSDEIYSRMLYDSPFASIASEPDMGPDARTIILDGFSKTYAMTGWRLGYGVMPEPLAEQITKLQVNSNSCTNAATQHAGLEALAGPQDGVDAMLAEFRARRDLIVAGLNELPGVDCITPMGAFYAFPRITDTGYAADALADLLLEEAGVACLAGTAFGKYGEGHLRLSYANSRHNIARALKHMAQFLSRT
;
A
#
# COMPACT_ATOMS: atom_id res chain seq x y z
N MET A 1 21.29 -24.34 -13.43
CA MET A 1 20.64 -23.33 -14.30
C MET A 1 21.19 -21.97 -13.90
N GLU A 2 21.70 -21.18 -14.84
CA GLU A 2 22.19 -19.82 -14.59
C GLU A 2 21.06 -18.82 -14.88
N LEU A 3 20.69 -18.02 -13.86
CA LEU A 3 19.67 -16.97 -13.97
C LEU A 3 20.32 -15.65 -14.38
N ALA A 4 19.53 -14.73 -14.96
CA ALA A 4 19.97 -13.37 -15.21
C ALA A 4 20.40 -12.70 -13.89
N ARG A 5 21.50 -11.91 -13.89
CA ARG A 5 22.10 -11.31 -12.68
C ARG A 5 21.12 -10.48 -11.87
N ARG A 6 20.21 -9.75 -12.55
CA ARG A 6 19.18 -8.92 -11.90
C ARG A 6 18.22 -9.69 -11.00
N MET A 7 18.05 -11.02 -11.20
CA MET A 7 17.18 -11.83 -10.35
C MET A 7 17.67 -11.94 -8.90
N LYS A 8 18.97 -11.69 -8.65
CA LYS A 8 19.54 -11.64 -7.30
C LYS A 8 19.14 -10.39 -6.51
N HIS A 9 18.64 -9.37 -7.22
CA HIS A 9 18.24 -8.09 -6.64
C HIS A 9 16.72 -7.99 -6.44
N LEU A 10 15.97 -9.02 -6.86
CA LEU A 10 14.53 -9.06 -6.69
C LEU A 10 14.19 -9.63 -5.30
N GLY A 11 13.60 -8.80 -4.46
CA GLY A 11 13.08 -9.18 -3.15
C GLY A 11 11.66 -9.75 -3.21
N THR A 12 11.09 -10.05 -2.04
CA THR A 12 9.74 -10.57 -1.90
C THR A 12 9.08 -10.01 -0.64
N GLU A 13 7.81 -10.34 -0.42
CA GLU A 13 7.06 -9.95 0.77
C GLU A 13 7.16 -11.03 1.84
N THR A 14 7.68 -10.67 3.02
CA THR A 14 7.83 -11.58 4.18
C THR A 14 6.48 -12.09 4.71
N ALA A 15 5.40 -11.31 4.53
CA ALA A 15 4.06 -11.68 4.98
C ALA A 15 3.62 -13.07 4.52
N PHE A 16 3.92 -13.44 3.27
CA PHE A 16 3.56 -14.76 2.74
C PHE A 16 4.39 -15.90 3.36
N SER A 17 5.63 -15.65 3.75
CA SER A 17 6.46 -16.65 4.45
C SER A 17 5.98 -16.86 5.88
N VAL A 18 5.57 -15.80 6.57
CA VAL A 18 4.96 -15.90 7.91
C VAL A 18 3.62 -16.60 7.84
N LEU A 19 2.76 -16.30 6.84
CA LEU A 19 1.52 -17.04 6.61
C LEU A 19 1.77 -18.53 6.40
N ALA A 20 2.78 -18.90 5.63
CA ALA A 20 3.12 -20.32 5.40
C ALA A 20 3.56 -21.01 6.70
N LYS A 21 4.37 -20.34 7.56
CA LYS A 21 4.73 -20.85 8.91
C LYS A 21 3.47 -21.01 9.78
N ALA A 22 2.59 -19.99 9.82
CA ALA A 22 1.35 -20.04 10.60
C ALA A 22 0.46 -21.22 10.17
N LYS A 23 0.25 -21.41 8.85
CA LYS A 23 -0.50 -22.55 8.30
C LYS A 23 0.12 -23.90 8.65
N ALA A 24 1.45 -24.00 8.69
CA ALA A 24 2.13 -25.23 9.11
C ALA A 24 1.90 -25.55 10.60
N LEU A 25 1.80 -24.55 11.47
CA LEU A 25 1.46 -24.70 12.88
C LEU A 25 -0.02 -25.08 13.07
N GLU A 26 -0.93 -24.47 12.30
CA GLU A 26 -2.35 -24.84 12.28
C GLU A 26 -2.55 -26.30 11.86
N ALA A 27 -1.81 -26.79 10.86
CA ALA A 27 -1.85 -28.17 10.43
C ALA A 27 -1.38 -29.17 11.52
N GLN A 28 -0.64 -28.69 12.53
CA GLN A 28 -0.25 -29.44 13.73
C GLN A 28 -1.27 -29.33 14.87
N GLY A 29 -2.44 -28.69 14.63
CA GLY A 29 -3.51 -28.52 15.60
C GLY A 29 -3.35 -27.32 16.53
N ARG A 30 -2.44 -26.38 16.23
CA ARG A 30 -2.29 -25.14 16.98
C ARG A 30 -3.29 -24.09 16.50
N GLU A 31 -3.81 -23.32 17.42
CA GLU A 31 -4.65 -22.16 17.09
C GLU A 31 -3.75 -20.93 16.87
N ILE A 32 -3.87 -20.31 15.70
CA ILE A 32 -3.12 -19.11 15.33
C ILE A 32 -4.07 -17.95 15.03
N ILE A 33 -3.79 -16.78 15.57
CA ILE A 33 -4.51 -15.55 15.26
C ILE A 33 -3.67 -14.77 14.23
N HIS A 34 -4.24 -14.56 13.04
CA HIS A 34 -3.57 -13.95 11.91
C HIS A 34 -3.69 -12.43 11.94
N LEU A 35 -2.58 -11.72 12.15
CA LEU A 35 -2.44 -10.26 12.08
C LEU A 35 -1.30 -9.86 11.12
N GLU A 36 -0.78 -10.80 10.31
CA GLU A 36 0.32 -10.58 9.38
C GLU A 36 -0.12 -10.18 7.96
N ILE A 37 -1.36 -10.51 7.57
CA ILE A 37 -1.83 -10.27 6.19
C ILE A 37 -2.49 -8.91 6.07
N GLY A 38 -2.14 -8.20 5.01
CA GLY A 38 -2.62 -6.86 4.70
C GLY A 38 -3.77 -6.86 3.68
N GLU A 39 -4.91 -7.48 4.01
CA GLU A 39 -6.12 -7.41 3.19
C GLU A 39 -7.36 -7.24 4.07
N PRO A 40 -8.40 -6.50 3.60
CA PRO A 40 -9.67 -6.46 4.30
C PRO A 40 -10.25 -7.86 4.48
N ASP A 41 -10.75 -8.16 5.68
CA ASP A 41 -11.44 -9.41 6.01
C ASP A 41 -12.95 -9.37 5.71
N PHE A 42 -13.36 -8.37 4.96
CA PHE A 42 -14.72 -8.20 4.47
C PHE A 42 -14.88 -8.80 3.08
N ASP A 43 -16.08 -9.28 2.79
CA ASP A 43 -16.45 -9.64 1.42
C ASP A 43 -16.65 -8.36 0.58
N THR A 44 -16.38 -8.47 -0.72
CA THR A 44 -16.74 -7.43 -1.69
C THR A 44 -18.24 -7.13 -1.63
N PRO A 45 -18.70 -5.86 -1.62
CA PRO A 45 -20.10 -5.50 -1.60
C PRO A 45 -20.92 -6.22 -2.69
N SER A 46 -22.11 -6.72 -2.33
CA SER A 46 -22.88 -7.64 -3.17
C SER A 46 -23.24 -7.06 -4.54
N HIS A 47 -23.55 -5.76 -4.65
CA HIS A 47 -23.85 -5.11 -5.93
C HIS A 47 -22.65 -5.16 -6.90
N ILE A 48 -21.43 -5.04 -6.39
CA ILE A 48 -20.19 -5.17 -7.18
C ILE A 48 -20.02 -6.62 -7.66
N VAL A 49 -20.25 -7.60 -6.76
CA VAL A 49 -20.21 -9.03 -7.11
C VAL A 49 -21.21 -9.34 -8.21
N GLU A 50 -22.46 -8.87 -8.06
CA GLU A 50 -23.51 -9.08 -9.06
C GLU A 50 -23.20 -8.43 -10.41
N ALA A 51 -22.56 -7.26 -10.42
CA ALA A 51 -22.11 -6.61 -11.65
C ALA A 51 -21.06 -7.47 -12.38
N GLY A 52 -20.07 -8.01 -11.66
CA GLY A 52 -19.08 -8.92 -12.23
C GLY A 52 -19.71 -10.22 -12.76
N CYS A 53 -20.62 -10.83 -12.00
CA CYS A 53 -21.37 -12.02 -12.43
C CYS A 53 -22.24 -11.74 -13.67
N ARG A 54 -22.91 -10.60 -13.73
CA ARG A 54 -23.69 -10.15 -14.87
C ARG A 54 -22.82 -9.98 -16.10
N ALA A 55 -21.69 -9.29 -15.97
CA ALA A 55 -20.76 -9.11 -17.07
C ALA A 55 -20.31 -10.44 -17.69
N LEU A 56 -20.04 -11.47 -16.88
CA LEU A 56 -19.73 -12.81 -17.38
C LEU A 56 -20.91 -13.45 -18.12
N ARG A 57 -22.15 -13.34 -17.61
CA ARG A 57 -23.35 -13.86 -18.24
C ARG A 57 -23.67 -13.15 -19.56
N ASP A 58 -23.37 -11.85 -19.64
CA ASP A 58 -23.59 -11.01 -20.83
C ASP A 58 -22.49 -11.18 -21.90
N GLY A 59 -21.50 -12.05 -21.64
CA GLY A 59 -20.48 -12.42 -22.61
C GLY A 59 -19.25 -11.51 -22.64
N HIS A 60 -19.03 -10.68 -21.62
CA HIS A 60 -17.79 -9.89 -21.47
C HIS A 60 -16.60 -10.79 -21.08
N THR A 61 -16.23 -11.69 -22.01
CA THR A 61 -15.20 -12.73 -21.82
C THR A 61 -14.06 -12.65 -22.83
N HIS A 62 -14.06 -11.59 -23.64
CA HIS A 62 -13.05 -11.34 -24.67
C HIS A 62 -12.03 -10.29 -24.23
N TYR A 63 -10.95 -10.15 -25.01
CA TYR A 63 -9.97 -9.08 -24.79
C TYR A 63 -10.61 -7.70 -24.85
N THR A 64 -10.19 -6.85 -23.95
CA THR A 64 -10.54 -5.43 -23.92
C THR A 64 -9.37 -4.57 -24.40
N PRO A 65 -9.57 -3.28 -24.63
CA PRO A 65 -8.45 -2.35 -24.81
C PRO A 65 -7.45 -2.50 -23.65
N THR A 66 -6.17 -2.49 -23.97
CA THR A 66 -5.10 -2.76 -22.98
C THR A 66 -5.11 -1.76 -21.83
N ALA A 67 -5.30 -0.48 -22.12
CA ALA A 67 -5.38 0.56 -21.08
C ALA A 67 -6.65 0.48 -20.20
N GLY A 68 -7.61 -0.39 -20.55
CA GLY A 68 -8.91 -0.53 -19.88
C GLY A 68 -10.07 -0.16 -20.79
N ILE A 69 -11.29 -0.60 -20.44
CA ILE A 69 -12.49 -0.20 -21.15
C ILE A 69 -12.73 1.30 -21.00
N PRO A 70 -13.19 2.00 -22.07
CA PRO A 70 -13.36 3.46 -22.04
C PRO A 70 -14.20 3.95 -20.86
N GLU A 71 -15.31 3.28 -20.60
CA GLU A 71 -16.26 3.63 -19.55
C GLU A 71 -15.63 3.61 -18.15
N LEU A 72 -14.75 2.63 -17.88
CA LEU A 72 -14.03 2.54 -16.60
C LEU A 72 -12.94 3.61 -16.51
N ARG A 73 -12.23 3.90 -17.60
CA ARG A 73 -11.21 4.98 -17.62
C ARG A 73 -11.84 6.34 -17.37
N GLU A 74 -13.01 6.61 -17.99
CA GLU A 74 -13.79 7.82 -17.78
C GLU A 74 -14.26 7.93 -16.32
N ALA A 75 -14.80 6.84 -15.75
CA ALA A 75 -15.24 6.81 -14.36
C ALA A 75 -14.08 7.03 -13.37
N ILE A 76 -12.92 6.40 -13.62
CA ILE A 76 -11.71 6.63 -12.80
C ILE A 76 -11.22 8.07 -12.92
N ALA A 77 -11.17 8.63 -14.13
CA ALA A 77 -10.77 10.01 -14.34
C ALA A 77 -11.68 10.99 -13.56
N ALA A 78 -12.99 10.78 -13.62
CA ALA A 78 -13.96 11.57 -12.87
C ALA A 78 -13.82 11.43 -11.34
N ASP A 79 -13.62 10.22 -10.83
CA ASP A 79 -13.45 9.96 -9.40
C ASP A 79 -12.14 10.59 -8.87
N VAL A 80 -11.04 10.43 -9.59
CA VAL A 80 -9.74 11.03 -9.23
C VAL A 80 -9.81 12.56 -9.33
N ALA A 81 -10.42 13.10 -10.38
CA ALA A 81 -10.60 14.53 -10.54
C ALA A 81 -11.40 15.14 -9.37
N HIS A 82 -12.50 14.50 -9.00
CA HIS A 82 -13.35 14.94 -7.89
C HIS A 82 -12.65 14.84 -6.54
N SER A 83 -12.04 13.69 -6.25
CA SER A 83 -11.47 13.40 -4.92
C SER A 83 -10.15 14.11 -4.65
N ARG A 84 -9.39 14.51 -5.68
CA ARG A 84 -8.12 15.24 -5.56
C ARG A 84 -8.27 16.72 -5.96
N GLY A 85 -9.41 17.13 -6.52
CA GLY A 85 -9.63 18.51 -6.96
C GLY A 85 -8.76 18.93 -8.13
N ILE A 86 -8.49 18.03 -9.08
CA ILE A 86 -7.63 18.21 -10.25
C ILE A 86 -8.38 17.92 -11.55
N GLU A 87 -7.81 18.30 -12.71
CA GLU A 87 -8.28 17.83 -14.00
C GLU A 87 -7.59 16.52 -14.38
N VAL A 88 -8.34 15.57 -14.93
CA VAL A 88 -7.81 14.27 -15.39
C VAL A 88 -8.46 13.91 -16.72
N ASP A 89 -7.64 13.69 -17.75
CA ASP A 89 -8.11 13.14 -19.03
C ASP A 89 -8.12 11.61 -18.93
N PRO A 90 -9.16 10.92 -19.42
CA PRO A 90 -9.16 9.46 -19.52
C PRO A 90 -7.95 8.87 -20.25
N ALA A 91 -7.27 9.61 -21.13
CA ALA A 91 -6.03 9.20 -21.79
C ALA A 91 -4.87 9.00 -20.78
N GLN A 92 -4.90 9.67 -19.65
CA GLN A 92 -3.91 9.56 -18.56
C GLN A 92 -4.13 8.30 -17.69
N VAL A 93 -5.26 7.60 -17.84
CA VAL A 93 -5.65 6.45 -17.00
C VAL A 93 -5.22 5.14 -17.65
N VAL A 94 -4.54 4.30 -16.87
CA VAL A 94 -4.20 2.91 -17.26
C VAL A 94 -4.73 1.94 -16.19
N VAL A 95 -5.63 1.04 -16.59
CA VAL A 95 -6.21 0.00 -15.73
C VAL A 95 -5.36 -1.25 -15.76
N THR A 96 -4.98 -1.78 -14.59
CA THR A 96 -4.07 -2.92 -14.46
C THR A 96 -4.64 -4.01 -13.55
N PRO A 97 -4.11 -5.25 -13.60
CA PRO A 97 -4.48 -6.32 -12.66
C PRO A 97 -3.99 -6.07 -11.23
N GLY A 98 -4.63 -5.14 -10.52
CA GLY A 98 -4.21 -4.58 -9.23
C GLY A 98 -3.26 -3.40 -9.38
N GLY A 99 -2.97 -2.67 -8.30
CA GLY A 99 -2.11 -1.48 -8.33
C GLY A 99 -0.62 -1.79 -8.57
N LYS A 100 -0.11 -2.96 -8.13
CA LYS A 100 1.32 -3.30 -8.25
C LYS A 100 1.92 -3.14 -9.65
N PRO A 101 1.25 -3.53 -10.74
CA PRO A 101 1.80 -3.33 -12.09
C PRO A 101 2.08 -1.87 -12.43
N ILE A 102 1.30 -0.92 -11.91
CA ILE A 102 1.57 0.52 -12.13
C ILE A 102 2.95 0.90 -11.57
N MET A 103 3.23 0.57 -10.30
CA MET A 103 4.53 0.79 -9.69
C MET A 103 5.64 0.08 -10.45
N PHE A 104 5.43 -1.20 -10.79
CA PHE A 104 6.40 -2.02 -11.51
C PHE A 104 6.76 -1.42 -12.87
N PHE A 105 5.75 -1.04 -13.64
CA PHE A 105 5.95 -0.47 -14.97
C PHE A 105 6.48 0.95 -14.93
N ALA A 106 6.06 1.77 -13.95
CA ALA A 106 6.58 3.14 -13.80
C ALA A 106 8.07 3.13 -13.48
N ILE A 107 8.51 2.29 -12.53
CA ILE A 107 9.93 2.15 -12.20
C ILE A 107 10.71 1.59 -13.42
N LEU A 108 10.15 0.58 -14.10
CA LEU A 108 10.80 -0.02 -15.28
C LEU A 108 10.91 0.97 -16.46
N ALA A 109 9.95 1.89 -16.61
CA ALA A 109 9.92 2.85 -17.72
C ALA A 109 10.78 4.09 -17.46
N LEU A 110 11.01 4.47 -16.20
CA LEU A 110 11.62 5.76 -15.85
C LEU A 110 13.01 5.63 -15.21
N VAL A 111 13.33 4.49 -14.57
CA VAL A 111 14.56 4.33 -13.79
C VAL A 111 15.55 3.43 -14.52
N GLU A 112 16.75 3.92 -14.71
CA GLU A 112 17.86 3.20 -15.31
C GLU A 112 18.98 2.92 -14.29
N GLY A 113 19.96 2.13 -14.73
CA GLY A 113 21.12 1.80 -13.89
C GLY A 113 21.93 3.03 -13.47
N GLY A 114 21.98 3.28 -12.17
CA GLY A 114 22.67 4.44 -11.57
C GLY A 114 21.76 5.60 -11.17
N ASP A 115 20.52 5.60 -11.60
CA ASP A 115 19.52 6.56 -11.11
C ASP A 115 19.21 6.32 -9.64
N GLU A 116 18.89 7.39 -8.93
CA GLU A 116 18.51 7.37 -7.54
C GLU A 116 16.99 7.55 -7.38
N VAL A 117 16.40 6.74 -6.50
CA VAL A 117 14.99 6.83 -6.15
C VAL A 117 14.87 7.02 -4.64
N LEU A 118 14.24 8.11 -4.20
CA LEU A 118 13.92 8.30 -2.79
C LEU A 118 12.77 7.39 -2.40
N VAL A 119 13.00 6.58 -1.37
CA VAL A 119 12.06 5.57 -0.89
C VAL A 119 11.83 5.78 0.61
N PRO A 120 10.58 5.92 1.08
CA PRO A 120 10.31 5.94 2.51
C PRO A 120 10.77 4.64 3.17
N ASN A 121 11.23 4.71 4.41
CA ASN A 121 11.64 3.52 5.15
C ASN A 121 11.35 3.69 6.65
N PRO A 122 10.53 2.83 7.29
CA PRO A 122 9.95 1.60 6.72
C PRO A 122 8.88 1.88 5.66
N SER A 123 8.73 0.98 4.68
CA SER A 123 7.71 1.06 3.65
C SER A 123 7.41 -0.30 3.01
N PHE A 124 6.50 -0.33 2.05
CA PHE A 124 6.18 -1.53 1.30
C PHE A 124 7.43 -2.06 0.55
N PRO A 125 7.91 -3.29 0.84
CA PRO A 125 9.24 -3.74 0.44
C PRO A 125 9.43 -3.88 -1.08
N ILE A 126 8.33 -3.89 -1.84
CA ILE A 126 8.41 -4.02 -3.29
C ILE A 126 8.96 -2.76 -3.97
N TYR A 127 8.86 -1.58 -3.34
CA TYR A 127 9.50 -0.36 -3.88
C TYR A 127 11.00 -0.53 -4.01
N GLU A 128 11.69 -0.84 -2.90
CA GLU A 128 13.12 -1.12 -2.88
C GLU A 128 13.49 -2.25 -3.84
N SER A 129 12.74 -3.35 -3.79
CA SER A 129 12.94 -4.52 -4.64
C SER A 129 12.96 -4.15 -6.13
N MET A 130 12.01 -3.34 -6.58
CA MET A 130 11.91 -2.95 -7.98
C MET A 130 12.99 -1.98 -8.40
N VAL A 131 13.34 -0.99 -7.57
CA VAL A 131 14.44 -0.07 -7.84
C VAL A 131 15.76 -0.85 -8.00
N ASN A 132 16.04 -1.79 -7.10
CA ASN A 132 17.22 -2.65 -7.19
C ASN A 132 17.19 -3.56 -8.43
N PHE A 133 16.01 -4.08 -8.80
CA PHE A 133 15.85 -4.98 -9.95
C PHE A 133 16.21 -4.31 -11.28
N VAL A 134 15.86 -3.03 -11.45
CA VAL A 134 16.21 -2.27 -12.67
C VAL A 134 17.63 -1.70 -12.64
N GLY A 135 18.36 -1.87 -11.54
CA GLY A 135 19.73 -1.38 -11.35
C GLY A 135 19.81 0.06 -10.83
N GLY A 136 18.68 0.63 -10.42
CA GLY A 136 18.60 1.90 -9.71
C GLY A 136 19.13 1.78 -8.28
N ARG A 137 19.28 2.89 -7.60
CA ARG A 137 19.74 2.98 -6.22
C ARG A 137 18.67 3.57 -5.31
N PRO A 138 18.11 2.79 -4.36
CA PRO A 138 17.20 3.34 -3.38
C PRO A 138 17.96 4.24 -2.39
N ILE A 139 17.46 5.46 -2.20
CA ILE A 139 17.90 6.39 -1.16
C ILE A 139 16.80 6.43 -0.12
N PHE A 140 17.07 5.89 1.06
CA PHE A 140 16.06 5.77 2.10
C PHE A 140 15.86 7.07 2.87
N VAL A 141 14.61 7.51 2.96
CA VAL A 141 14.17 8.61 3.81
C VAL A 141 13.49 8.01 5.04
N PRO A 142 14.07 8.17 6.25
CA PRO A 142 13.54 7.53 7.45
C PRO A 142 12.16 8.10 7.84
N LEU A 143 11.22 7.21 8.15
CA LEU A 143 9.95 7.55 8.80
C LEU A 143 10.03 7.13 10.25
N ARG A 144 9.91 8.08 11.18
CA ARG A 144 10.08 7.84 12.61
C ARG A 144 8.79 8.05 13.39
N GLN A 145 8.61 7.29 14.46
CA GLN A 145 7.44 7.40 15.32
C GLN A 145 7.31 8.79 15.94
N GLU A 146 8.43 9.44 16.28
CA GLU A 146 8.48 10.78 16.85
C GLU A 146 7.92 11.86 15.91
N ASN A 147 7.92 11.59 14.59
CA ASN A 147 7.28 12.41 13.56
C ASN A 147 6.02 11.75 12.98
N GLU A 148 5.33 10.91 13.77
CA GLU A 148 4.10 10.20 13.37
C GLU A 148 4.26 9.42 12.06
N PHE A 149 5.47 8.92 11.78
CA PHE A 149 5.87 8.25 10.54
C PHE A 149 5.66 9.10 9.27
N ARG A 150 5.76 10.42 9.40
CA ARG A 150 5.78 11.37 8.27
C ARG A 150 7.23 11.67 7.84
N PHE A 151 7.40 12.23 6.66
CA PHE A 151 8.71 12.66 6.20
C PHE A 151 9.25 13.81 7.05
N ASP A 152 10.55 13.76 7.33
CA ASP A 152 11.33 14.94 7.66
C ASP A 152 11.72 15.60 6.34
N LEU A 153 11.25 16.82 6.10
CA LEU A 153 11.44 17.53 4.83
C LEU A 153 12.91 17.89 4.59
N ASP A 154 13.68 18.17 5.65
CA ASP A 154 15.11 18.46 5.53
C ASP A 154 15.90 17.18 5.16
N GLU A 155 15.56 16.03 5.74
CA GLU A 155 16.16 14.75 5.36
C GLU A 155 15.79 14.37 3.91
N LEU A 156 14.53 14.61 3.50
CA LEU A 156 14.12 14.36 2.13
C LEU A 156 14.90 15.26 1.16
N ARG A 157 15.00 16.55 1.45
CA ARG A 157 15.78 17.52 0.65
C ARG A 157 17.26 17.10 0.57
N ALA A 158 17.86 16.68 1.67
CA ALA A 158 19.24 16.20 1.72
C ALA A 158 19.46 14.90 0.94
N GLY A 159 18.42 14.09 0.75
CA GLY A 159 18.44 12.87 -0.05
C GLY A 159 18.43 13.11 -1.56
N LEU A 160 18.02 14.28 -2.02
CA LEU A 160 17.98 14.63 -3.44
C LEU A 160 19.38 14.89 -3.99
N SER A 161 19.66 14.40 -5.18
CA SER A 161 20.90 14.62 -5.94
C SER A 161 20.61 14.81 -7.42
N ASP A 162 21.64 15.13 -8.20
CA ASP A 162 21.49 15.24 -9.67
C ASP A 162 21.15 13.90 -10.36
N ARG A 163 21.24 12.79 -9.63
CA ARG A 163 20.83 11.45 -10.09
C ARG A 163 19.44 11.06 -9.64
N THR A 164 18.78 11.87 -8.84
CA THR A 164 17.43 11.56 -8.39
C THR A 164 16.46 11.59 -9.56
N LYS A 165 15.82 10.48 -9.82
CA LYS A 165 14.86 10.29 -10.91
C LYS A 165 13.42 10.25 -10.42
N MET A 166 13.21 9.75 -9.21
CA MET A 166 11.87 9.53 -8.67
C MET A 166 11.85 9.67 -7.14
N VAL A 167 10.75 10.17 -6.62
CA VAL A 167 10.39 10.08 -5.20
C VAL A 167 9.14 9.22 -5.07
N ILE A 168 9.15 8.25 -4.15
CA ILE A 168 7.99 7.40 -3.85
C ILE A 168 7.33 7.92 -2.58
N LEU A 169 6.04 8.17 -2.65
CA LEU A 169 5.16 8.50 -1.52
C LEU A 169 4.18 7.34 -1.32
N ASN A 170 3.85 7.05 -0.07
CA ASN A 170 2.77 6.13 0.27
C ASN A 170 1.98 6.70 1.46
N SER A 171 0.80 7.21 1.18
CA SER A 171 -0.07 7.83 2.19
C SER A 171 -1.54 7.57 1.86
N PRO A 172 -2.29 6.98 2.81
CA PRO A 172 -1.89 6.37 4.08
C PRO A 172 -0.89 5.22 3.91
N ALA A 173 0.03 5.06 4.86
CA ALA A 173 1.21 4.22 4.70
C ALA A 173 1.03 2.76 5.16
N ASN A 174 1.60 1.84 4.41
CA ASN A 174 1.92 0.49 4.86
C ASN A 174 3.46 0.43 5.08
N PRO A 175 3.96 0.11 6.29
CA PRO A 175 3.29 -0.59 7.41
C PRO A 175 2.76 0.30 8.52
N THR A 176 2.99 1.61 8.51
CA THR A 176 2.95 2.47 9.70
C THR A 176 1.57 3.02 10.05
N GLY A 177 0.65 3.08 9.08
CA GLY A 177 -0.63 3.79 9.23
C GLY A 177 -0.48 5.31 9.31
N GLY A 178 0.73 5.83 9.08
CA GLY A 178 1.00 7.27 9.00
C GLY A 178 0.30 7.91 7.80
N VAL A 179 -0.05 9.18 7.93
CA VAL A 179 -0.74 9.96 6.90
C VAL A 179 -0.02 11.29 6.73
N LEU A 180 0.30 11.65 5.50
CA LEU A 180 0.86 12.96 5.19
C LEU A 180 -0.24 14.02 5.31
N THR A 181 0.07 15.10 6.04
CA THR A 181 -0.84 16.24 6.20
C THR A 181 -0.82 17.14 4.96
N PRO A 182 -1.81 18.03 4.78
CA PRO A 182 -1.74 19.04 3.72
C PRO A 182 -0.46 19.88 3.79
N GLU A 183 0.04 20.18 4.98
CA GLU A 183 1.30 20.92 5.19
C GLU A 183 2.52 20.13 4.74
N ASP A 184 2.56 18.81 5.03
CA ASP A 184 3.62 17.92 4.53
C ASP A 184 3.62 17.88 3.00
N ILE A 185 2.44 17.75 2.40
CA ILE A 185 2.26 17.71 0.93
C ILE A 185 2.71 19.02 0.29
N ALA A 186 2.31 20.17 0.83
CA ALA A 186 2.76 21.47 0.35
C ALA A 186 4.28 21.63 0.44
N GLY A 187 4.88 21.24 1.57
CA GLY A 187 6.33 21.29 1.78
C GLY A 187 7.10 20.36 0.83
N LEU A 188 6.57 19.14 0.57
CA LEU A 188 7.11 18.22 -0.43
C LEU A 188 7.05 18.82 -1.84
N ALA A 189 5.91 19.42 -2.20
CA ALA A 189 5.75 20.09 -3.50
C ALA A 189 6.72 21.23 -3.67
N ASP A 190 6.94 22.08 -2.64
CA ASP A 190 7.90 23.18 -2.68
C ASP A 190 9.33 22.68 -2.95
N ILE A 191 9.74 21.60 -2.28
CA ILE A 191 11.05 20.98 -2.51
C ILE A 191 11.16 20.46 -3.95
N LEU A 192 10.13 19.78 -4.42
CA LEU A 192 10.15 19.12 -5.73
C LEU A 192 9.99 20.10 -6.89
N ARG A 193 9.42 21.30 -6.68
CA ARG A 193 9.39 22.36 -7.71
C ARG A 193 10.79 22.84 -8.11
N GLU A 194 11.76 22.74 -7.20
CA GLU A 194 13.18 23.02 -7.51
C GLU A 194 13.81 21.95 -8.42
N ARG A 195 13.14 20.80 -8.58
CA ARG A 195 13.60 19.62 -9.34
C ARG A 195 12.52 19.14 -10.31
N PRO A 196 12.26 19.90 -11.41
CA PRO A 196 11.18 19.58 -12.36
C PRO A 196 11.40 18.29 -13.15
N ASP A 197 12.60 17.75 -13.14
CA ASP A 197 13.04 16.49 -13.77
C ASP A 197 12.71 15.24 -12.92
N VAL A 198 12.32 15.42 -11.65
CA VAL A 198 12.03 14.31 -10.74
C VAL A 198 10.55 13.93 -10.79
N PHE A 199 10.26 12.66 -11.08
CA PHE A 199 8.91 12.11 -11.03
C PHE A 199 8.48 11.79 -9.60
N VAL A 200 7.16 11.80 -9.37
CA VAL A 200 6.58 11.35 -8.11
C VAL A 200 5.69 10.14 -8.36
N LEU A 201 5.99 9.00 -7.70
CA LEU A 201 5.08 7.88 -7.60
C LEU A 201 4.32 8.00 -6.29
N SER A 202 3.05 8.42 -6.36
CA SER A 202 2.16 8.53 -5.21
C SER A 202 1.27 7.30 -5.10
N ASP A 203 1.62 6.40 -4.18
CA ASP A 203 0.81 5.21 -3.87
C ASP A 203 -0.28 5.62 -2.88
N GLU A 204 -1.49 5.77 -3.40
CA GLU A 204 -2.68 6.25 -2.71
C GLU A 204 -3.72 5.13 -2.51
N ILE A 205 -3.28 3.86 -2.54
CA ILE A 205 -4.17 2.68 -2.47
C ILE A 205 -5.07 2.65 -1.22
N TYR A 206 -4.72 3.41 -0.18
CA TYR A 206 -5.49 3.58 1.05
C TYR A 206 -6.19 4.94 1.13
N SER A 207 -6.30 5.71 0.03
CA SER A 207 -6.83 7.08 -0.02
C SER A 207 -8.17 7.27 0.69
N ARG A 208 -9.06 6.27 0.64
CA ARG A 208 -10.36 6.26 1.32
C ARG A 208 -10.35 5.60 2.71
N MET A 209 -9.20 5.08 3.15
CA MET A 209 -9.04 4.46 4.47
C MET A 209 -8.40 5.44 5.45
N LEU A 210 -9.12 6.51 5.75
CA LEU A 210 -8.74 7.57 6.67
C LEU A 210 -9.74 7.63 7.82
N TYR A 211 -9.26 7.98 9.00
CA TYR A 211 -10.09 7.99 10.20
C TYR A 211 -10.38 9.40 10.71
N ASP A 212 -9.35 10.18 10.99
CA ASP A 212 -9.45 11.46 11.66
C ASP A 212 -8.68 12.59 10.93
N SER A 213 -8.19 12.30 9.72
CA SER A 213 -7.41 13.23 8.90
C SER A 213 -8.03 13.38 7.52
N PRO A 214 -8.01 14.55 6.90
CA PRO A 214 -8.36 14.69 5.49
C PRO A 214 -7.34 13.98 4.62
N PHE A 215 -7.76 13.51 3.45
CA PHE A 215 -6.84 13.04 2.42
C PHE A 215 -6.16 14.24 1.75
N ALA A 216 -4.84 14.14 1.55
CA ALA A 216 -4.07 15.11 0.80
C ALA A 216 -3.21 14.37 -0.24
N SER A 217 -3.32 14.76 -1.50
CA SER A 217 -2.54 14.22 -2.61
C SER A 217 -1.55 15.25 -3.11
N ILE A 218 -0.32 14.83 -3.38
CA ILE A 218 0.69 15.68 -4.02
C ILE A 218 0.23 16.16 -5.40
N ALA A 219 -0.61 15.38 -6.08
CA ALA A 219 -1.17 15.73 -7.38
C ALA A 219 -2.09 16.96 -7.34
N SER A 220 -2.59 17.33 -6.16
CA SER A 220 -3.43 18.51 -5.96
C SER A 220 -2.62 19.83 -5.90
N GLU A 221 -1.31 19.72 -5.73
CA GLU A 221 -0.42 20.88 -5.67
C GLU A 221 -0.13 21.44 -7.07
N PRO A 222 0.02 22.77 -7.21
CA PRO A 222 0.38 23.38 -8.49
C PRO A 222 1.66 22.77 -9.07
N ASP A 223 1.67 22.49 -10.37
CA ASP A 223 2.79 21.91 -11.14
C ASP A 223 3.18 20.48 -10.72
N MET A 224 2.34 19.81 -9.90
CA MET A 224 2.56 18.45 -9.44
C MET A 224 1.56 17.44 -10.00
N GLY A 225 0.57 17.87 -10.77
CA GLY A 225 -0.48 17.01 -11.31
C GLY A 225 -0.01 15.88 -12.23
N PRO A 226 -0.91 14.98 -12.61
CA PRO A 226 -0.62 13.88 -13.54
C PRO A 226 -0.40 14.37 -15.00
N ASP A 227 -0.65 15.63 -15.30
CA ASP A 227 -0.25 16.30 -16.54
C ASP A 227 1.23 16.69 -16.54
N ALA A 228 1.85 16.82 -15.38
CA ALA A 228 3.25 17.20 -15.20
C ALA A 228 4.16 16.00 -14.91
N ARG A 229 4.08 15.40 -13.72
CA ARG A 229 5.09 14.41 -13.26
C ARG A 229 4.62 13.45 -12.18
N THR A 230 3.41 13.57 -11.67
CA THR A 230 2.90 12.64 -10.66
C THR A 230 2.25 11.43 -11.33
N ILE A 231 2.61 10.27 -10.82
CA ILE A 231 1.99 9.00 -11.13
C ILE A 231 1.18 8.63 -9.89
N ILE A 232 -0.13 8.78 -9.96
CA ILE A 232 -1.04 8.29 -8.92
C ILE A 232 -1.20 6.79 -9.15
N LEU A 233 -0.97 6.00 -8.10
CA LEU A 233 -1.30 4.59 -8.03
C LEU A 233 -2.45 4.43 -7.04
N ASP A 234 -3.58 3.89 -7.49
CA ASP A 234 -4.73 3.59 -6.64
C ASP A 234 -5.44 2.33 -7.16
N GLY A 235 -6.55 1.95 -6.57
CA GLY A 235 -7.30 0.78 -7.01
C GLY A 235 -8.39 0.33 -6.05
N PHE A 236 -8.96 -0.82 -6.37
CA PHE A 236 -10.17 -1.33 -5.74
C PHE A 236 -9.91 -2.30 -4.59
N SER A 237 -8.66 -2.77 -4.46
CA SER A 237 -8.30 -3.85 -3.54
C SER A 237 -8.65 -3.55 -2.09
N LYS A 238 -8.47 -2.30 -1.63
CA LYS A 238 -8.62 -1.94 -0.22
C LYS A 238 -9.97 -1.29 0.05
N THR A 239 -10.31 -0.25 -0.69
CA THR A 239 -11.56 0.50 -0.55
C THR A 239 -12.81 -0.38 -0.71
N TYR A 240 -12.76 -1.35 -1.63
CA TYR A 240 -13.93 -2.18 -1.97
C TYR A 240 -13.76 -3.66 -1.58
N ALA A 241 -12.75 -4.00 -0.77
CA ALA A 241 -12.44 -5.39 -0.39
C ALA A 241 -12.32 -6.31 -1.63
N MET A 242 -11.60 -5.85 -2.66
CA MET A 242 -11.46 -6.53 -3.95
C MET A 242 -10.05 -7.06 -4.18
N THR A 243 -9.35 -7.54 -3.15
CA THR A 243 -7.96 -8.01 -3.29
C THR A 243 -7.82 -9.14 -4.29
N GLY A 244 -8.74 -10.11 -4.28
CA GLY A 244 -8.78 -11.27 -5.17
C GLY A 244 -9.24 -10.96 -6.61
N TRP A 245 -9.94 -9.84 -6.84
CA TRP A 245 -10.42 -9.43 -8.17
C TRP A 245 -9.30 -8.94 -9.08
N ARG A 246 -8.19 -8.51 -8.49
CA ARG A 246 -7.03 -7.97 -9.22
C ARG A 246 -7.39 -6.78 -10.10
N LEU A 247 -7.89 -5.69 -9.51
CA LEU A 247 -8.21 -4.44 -10.21
C LEU A 247 -7.52 -3.26 -9.53
N GLY A 248 -6.81 -2.48 -10.33
CA GLY A 248 -6.18 -1.23 -9.94
C GLY A 248 -5.93 -0.34 -11.14
N TYR A 249 -5.40 0.83 -10.92
CA TYR A 249 -5.14 1.79 -11.98
C TYR A 249 -4.00 2.74 -11.61
N GLY A 250 -3.47 3.38 -12.63
CA GLY A 250 -2.61 4.55 -12.48
C GLY A 250 -3.15 5.72 -13.28
N VAL A 251 -2.90 6.93 -12.77
CA VAL A 251 -3.15 8.19 -13.48
C VAL A 251 -1.81 8.93 -13.58
N MET A 252 -1.40 9.27 -14.79
CA MET A 252 -0.04 9.73 -15.06
C MET A 252 0.00 10.58 -16.33
N PRO A 253 1.14 11.26 -16.64
CA PRO A 253 1.29 11.97 -17.91
C PRO A 253 0.96 11.04 -19.09
N GLU A 254 0.17 11.54 -20.04
CA GLU A 254 -0.28 10.76 -21.21
C GLU A 254 0.85 10.05 -21.96
N PRO A 255 2.02 10.70 -22.23
CA PRO A 255 3.13 10.00 -22.87
C PRO A 255 3.67 8.81 -22.08
N LEU A 256 3.60 8.87 -20.74
CA LEU A 256 3.98 7.74 -19.88
C LEU A 256 2.89 6.66 -19.87
N ALA A 257 1.62 7.04 -19.85
CA ALA A 257 0.49 6.11 -19.92
C ALA A 257 0.56 5.25 -21.19
N GLU A 258 0.95 5.84 -22.33
CA GLU A 258 1.21 5.10 -23.58
C GLU A 258 2.32 4.05 -23.43
N GLN A 259 3.44 4.39 -22.76
CA GLN A 259 4.55 3.46 -22.57
C GLN A 259 4.18 2.35 -21.57
N ILE A 260 3.48 2.68 -20.49
CA ILE A 260 2.98 1.67 -19.55
C ILE A 260 1.97 0.74 -20.22
N THR A 261 1.11 1.27 -21.09
CA THR A 261 0.20 0.44 -21.91
C THR A 261 0.98 -0.52 -22.81
N LYS A 262 2.11 -0.11 -23.43
CA LYS A 262 2.96 -1.03 -24.21
C LYS A 262 3.59 -2.13 -23.34
N LEU A 263 4.04 -1.79 -22.11
CA LEU A 263 4.55 -2.78 -21.16
C LEU A 263 3.45 -3.79 -20.78
N GLN A 264 2.22 -3.30 -20.58
CA GLN A 264 1.08 -4.14 -20.29
C GLN A 264 0.72 -5.09 -21.45
N VAL A 265 0.76 -4.61 -22.72
CA VAL A 265 0.59 -5.47 -23.90
C VAL A 265 1.57 -6.63 -23.87
N ASN A 266 2.84 -6.36 -23.50
CA ASN A 266 3.91 -7.36 -23.52
C ASN A 266 3.93 -8.27 -22.26
N SER A 267 3.12 -7.97 -21.23
CA SER A 267 3.09 -8.76 -19.99
C SER A 267 1.79 -9.55 -19.81
N ASN A 268 0.65 -8.92 -19.85
CA ASN A 268 -0.65 -9.50 -19.51
C ASN A 268 -1.81 -9.13 -20.45
N SER A 269 -1.51 -8.47 -21.57
CA SER A 269 -2.44 -8.03 -22.62
C SER A 269 -3.47 -6.99 -22.17
N CYS A 270 -4.37 -7.34 -21.27
CA CYS A 270 -5.37 -6.44 -20.67
C CYS A 270 -5.81 -6.96 -19.30
N THR A 271 -6.52 -6.11 -18.56
CA THR A 271 -7.18 -6.50 -17.31
C THR A 271 -8.45 -7.30 -17.62
N ASN A 272 -8.83 -8.23 -16.75
CA ASN A 272 -10.03 -9.06 -16.89
C ASN A 272 -11.28 -8.22 -17.17
N ALA A 273 -12.03 -8.54 -18.23
CA ALA A 273 -13.17 -7.76 -18.68
C ALA A 273 -14.29 -7.67 -17.62
N ALA A 274 -14.70 -8.82 -17.05
CA ALA A 274 -15.77 -8.83 -16.05
C ALA A 274 -15.37 -8.07 -14.78
N THR A 275 -14.10 -8.12 -14.39
CA THR A 275 -13.58 -7.35 -13.26
C THR A 275 -13.63 -5.83 -13.53
N GLN A 276 -13.40 -5.40 -14.77
CA GLN A 276 -13.51 -3.98 -15.13
C GLN A 276 -14.95 -3.48 -15.03
N HIS A 277 -15.94 -4.28 -15.42
CA HIS A 277 -17.37 -3.94 -15.23
C HIS A 277 -17.76 -3.92 -13.75
N ALA A 278 -17.20 -4.81 -12.92
CA ALA A 278 -17.37 -4.74 -11.48
C ALA A 278 -16.75 -3.47 -10.89
N GLY A 279 -15.58 -3.04 -11.40
CA GLY A 279 -14.95 -1.78 -11.01
C GLY A 279 -15.77 -0.55 -11.36
N LEU A 280 -16.43 -0.55 -12.50
CA LEU A 280 -17.35 0.53 -12.89
C LEU A 280 -18.52 0.63 -11.90
N GLU A 281 -19.13 -0.50 -11.52
CA GLU A 281 -20.16 -0.54 -10.47
C GLU A 281 -19.63 -0.09 -9.10
N ALA A 282 -18.40 -0.43 -8.77
CA ALA A 282 -17.79 -0.01 -7.50
C ALA A 282 -17.69 1.51 -7.37
N LEU A 283 -17.37 2.21 -8.48
CA LEU A 283 -17.29 3.67 -8.49
C LEU A 283 -18.67 4.34 -8.56
N ALA A 284 -19.59 3.79 -9.36
CA ALA A 284 -20.89 4.41 -9.64
C ALA A 284 -21.99 4.00 -8.65
N GLY A 285 -21.84 2.85 -7.99
CA GLY A 285 -22.86 2.26 -7.12
C GLY A 285 -22.85 2.81 -5.68
N PRO A 286 -23.72 2.24 -4.81
CA PRO A 286 -23.80 2.62 -3.41
C PRO A 286 -22.47 2.48 -2.66
N GLN A 287 -22.18 3.43 -1.78
CA GLN A 287 -20.94 3.44 -0.98
C GLN A 287 -21.15 3.01 0.49
N ASP A 288 -22.39 2.70 0.90
CA ASP A 288 -22.74 2.35 2.28
C ASP A 288 -21.90 1.19 2.84
N GLY A 289 -21.55 0.20 1.99
CA GLY A 289 -20.68 -0.92 2.37
C GLY A 289 -19.26 -0.50 2.70
N VAL A 290 -18.73 0.47 1.96
CA VAL A 290 -17.41 1.05 2.20
C VAL A 290 -17.40 1.85 3.51
N ASP A 291 -18.42 2.67 3.72
CA ASP A 291 -18.56 3.49 4.92
C ASP A 291 -18.71 2.63 6.18
N ALA A 292 -19.50 1.55 6.10
CA ALA A 292 -19.66 0.58 7.20
C ALA A 292 -18.35 -0.14 7.51
N MET A 293 -17.58 -0.56 6.49
CA MET A 293 -16.26 -1.17 6.65
C MET A 293 -15.28 -0.20 7.31
N LEU A 294 -15.26 1.05 6.87
CA LEU A 294 -14.40 2.09 7.43
C LEU A 294 -14.71 2.36 8.91
N ALA A 295 -16.01 2.44 9.27
CA ALA A 295 -16.45 2.60 10.65
C ALA A 295 -15.99 1.43 11.54
N GLU A 296 -16.07 0.20 11.02
CA GLU A 296 -15.58 -0.99 11.73
C GLU A 296 -14.05 -0.97 11.88
N PHE A 297 -13.30 -0.62 10.85
CA PHE A 297 -11.84 -0.48 10.94
C PHE A 297 -11.42 0.59 11.96
N ARG A 298 -12.14 1.71 12.05
CA ARG A 298 -11.91 2.72 13.10
C ARG A 298 -12.03 2.12 14.50
N ALA A 299 -13.10 1.36 14.74
CA ALA A 299 -13.32 0.74 16.04
C ALA A 299 -12.29 -0.37 16.36
N ARG A 300 -11.81 -1.10 15.35
CA ARG A 300 -10.72 -2.08 15.50
C ARG A 300 -9.38 -1.40 15.77
N ARG A 301 -9.10 -0.28 15.11
CA ARG A 301 -7.95 0.58 15.38
C ARG A 301 -7.92 0.99 16.85
N ASP A 302 -9.01 1.55 17.34
CA ASP A 302 -9.10 2.04 18.71
C ASP A 302 -8.89 0.89 19.72
N LEU A 303 -9.47 -0.27 19.46
CA LEU A 303 -9.29 -1.47 20.26
C LEU A 303 -7.84 -1.95 20.29
N ILE A 304 -7.20 -2.10 19.12
CA ILE A 304 -5.84 -2.65 19.07
C ILE A 304 -4.83 -1.68 19.66
N VAL A 305 -4.95 -0.37 19.39
CA VAL A 305 -4.03 0.64 19.93
C VAL A 305 -4.14 0.72 21.45
N ALA A 306 -5.36 0.77 22.00
CA ALA A 306 -5.56 0.77 23.46
C ALA A 306 -4.92 -0.48 24.10
N GLY A 307 -5.17 -1.66 23.53
CA GLY A 307 -4.62 -2.90 24.09
C GLY A 307 -3.11 -3.06 23.90
N LEU A 308 -2.52 -2.56 22.81
CA LEU A 308 -1.06 -2.57 22.63
C LEU A 308 -0.36 -1.68 23.67
N ASN A 309 -0.93 -0.51 23.98
CA ASN A 309 -0.39 0.41 24.97
C ASN A 309 -0.54 -0.06 26.44
N GLU A 310 -1.32 -1.12 26.67
CA GLU A 310 -1.36 -1.81 27.98
C GLU A 310 -0.29 -2.89 28.13
N LEU A 311 0.41 -3.26 27.03
CA LEU A 311 1.43 -4.29 27.06
C LEU A 311 2.76 -3.76 27.62
N PRO A 312 3.48 -4.54 28.46
CA PRO A 312 4.78 -4.13 28.97
C PRO A 312 5.79 -3.86 27.85
N GLY A 313 6.40 -2.67 27.86
CA GLY A 313 7.46 -2.30 26.92
C GLY A 313 7.00 -2.02 25.48
N VAL A 314 5.70 -1.89 25.26
CA VAL A 314 5.10 -1.60 23.94
C VAL A 314 4.52 -0.19 23.94
N ASP A 315 4.78 0.56 22.86
CA ASP A 315 4.29 1.92 22.66
C ASP A 315 3.78 2.08 21.23
N CYS A 316 2.51 2.36 21.05
CA CYS A 316 1.83 2.46 19.76
C CYS A 316 1.14 3.80 19.59
N ILE A 317 1.60 4.61 18.65
CA ILE A 317 0.85 5.80 18.24
C ILE A 317 -0.39 5.38 17.46
N THR A 318 -1.43 6.22 17.50
CA THR A 318 -2.69 5.94 16.81
C THR A 318 -2.50 6.11 15.28
N PRO A 319 -2.70 5.04 14.49
CA PRO A 319 -2.66 5.17 13.02
C PRO A 319 -3.80 6.07 12.52
N MET A 320 -3.47 6.96 11.59
CA MET A 320 -4.43 7.90 11.03
C MET A 320 -5.12 7.35 9.77
N GLY A 321 -4.54 6.27 9.17
CA GLY A 321 -5.12 5.62 7.99
C GLY A 321 -4.68 4.18 7.81
N ALA A 322 -5.07 3.56 6.71
CA ALA A 322 -4.91 2.14 6.40
C ALA A 322 -5.53 1.23 7.48
N PHE A 323 -5.01 0.03 7.70
CA PHE A 323 -5.48 -0.89 8.76
C PHE A 323 -4.29 -1.62 9.42
N TYR A 324 -3.22 -0.86 9.72
CA TYR A 324 -2.01 -1.37 10.36
C TYR A 324 -1.70 -0.58 11.63
N ALA A 325 -1.36 -1.30 12.70
CA ALA A 325 -0.68 -0.76 13.86
C ALA A 325 0.83 -1.10 13.75
N PHE A 326 1.67 -0.14 14.11
CA PHE A 326 3.12 -0.28 14.02
C PHE A 326 3.79 0.12 15.36
N PRO A 327 3.54 -0.67 16.43
CA PRO A 327 4.03 -0.38 17.76
C PRO A 327 5.55 -0.51 17.84
N ARG A 328 6.16 0.42 18.60
CA ARG A 328 7.54 0.30 19.07
C ARG A 328 7.60 -0.72 20.22
N ILE A 329 8.62 -1.59 20.16
CA ILE A 329 8.79 -2.72 21.09
C ILE A 329 10.16 -2.70 21.78
N THR A 330 10.95 -1.64 21.62
CA THR A 330 12.34 -1.55 22.13
C THR A 330 12.46 -1.80 23.61
N ASP A 331 11.45 -1.37 24.39
CA ASP A 331 11.47 -1.49 25.85
C ASP A 331 11.06 -2.90 26.33
N THR A 332 10.69 -3.81 25.41
CA THR A 332 10.48 -5.24 25.71
C THR A 332 11.82 -5.99 25.85
N GLY A 333 12.92 -5.41 25.35
CA GLY A 333 14.24 -6.06 25.32
C GLY A 333 14.46 -7.06 24.19
N TYR A 334 13.47 -7.27 23.30
CA TYR A 334 13.59 -8.15 22.15
C TYR A 334 13.91 -7.37 20.87
N ALA A 335 14.69 -8.00 19.97
CA ALA A 335 14.75 -7.59 18.57
C ALA A 335 13.44 -7.90 17.85
N ALA A 336 13.09 -7.13 16.82
CA ALA A 336 11.79 -7.24 16.14
C ALA A 336 11.53 -8.64 15.55
N ASP A 337 12.52 -9.22 14.86
CA ASP A 337 12.40 -10.57 14.27
C ASP A 337 12.22 -11.64 15.34
N ALA A 338 13.00 -11.56 16.43
CA ALA A 338 12.90 -12.52 17.52
C ALA A 338 11.54 -12.47 18.22
N LEU A 339 11.00 -11.26 18.48
CA LEU A 339 9.69 -11.12 19.10
C LEU A 339 8.58 -11.61 18.18
N ALA A 340 8.62 -11.32 16.89
CA ALA A 340 7.62 -11.79 15.93
C ALA A 340 7.57 -13.33 15.84
N ASP A 341 8.75 -13.99 15.78
CA ASP A 341 8.83 -15.45 15.78
C ASP A 341 8.31 -16.05 17.11
N LEU A 342 8.68 -15.50 18.27
CA LEU A 342 8.22 -15.95 19.57
C LEU A 342 6.71 -15.76 19.77
N LEU A 343 6.15 -14.64 19.32
CA LEU A 343 4.71 -14.42 19.36
C LEU A 343 3.96 -15.47 18.52
N LEU A 344 4.48 -15.82 17.35
CA LEU A 344 3.89 -16.88 16.54
C LEU A 344 4.01 -18.25 17.22
N GLU A 345 5.21 -18.60 17.69
CA GLU A 345 5.51 -19.94 18.19
C GLU A 345 4.98 -20.19 19.60
N GLU A 346 4.97 -19.20 20.49
CA GLU A 346 4.58 -19.40 21.89
C GLU A 346 3.23 -18.80 22.24
N ALA A 347 2.88 -17.64 21.64
CA ALA A 347 1.61 -16.97 21.89
C ALA A 347 0.52 -17.31 20.86
N GLY A 348 0.87 -17.93 19.72
CA GLY A 348 -0.07 -18.20 18.64
C GLY A 348 -0.59 -16.94 17.95
N VAL A 349 0.22 -15.88 17.88
CA VAL A 349 -0.12 -14.63 17.21
C VAL A 349 0.85 -14.39 16.05
N ALA A 350 0.35 -14.42 14.82
CA ALA A 350 1.12 -14.10 13.64
C ALA A 350 1.13 -12.59 13.41
N CYS A 351 2.30 -11.98 13.37
CA CYS A 351 2.55 -10.58 13.01
C CYS A 351 3.85 -10.48 12.22
N LEU A 352 4.23 -9.29 11.77
CA LEU A 352 5.48 -9.08 11.05
C LEU A 352 6.45 -8.24 11.86
N ALA A 353 7.72 -8.63 11.82
CA ALA A 353 8.79 -7.75 12.27
C ALA A 353 8.85 -6.49 11.40
N GLY A 354 9.13 -5.36 12.01
CA GLY A 354 9.27 -4.09 11.27
C GLY A 354 10.43 -4.11 10.27
N THR A 355 11.46 -4.91 10.53
CA THR A 355 12.60 -5.17 9.60
C THR A 355 12.16 -5.69 8.24
N ALA A 356 11.02 -6.37 8.15
CA ALA A 356 10.42 -6.81 6.87
C ALA A 356 10.04 -5.64 5.94
N PHE A 357 10.01 -4.42 6.47
CA PHE A 357 9.66 -3.17 5.77
C PHE A 357 10.87 -2.23 5.61
N GLY A 358 12.05 -2.70 5.95
CA GLY A 358 13.30 -1.97 5.82
C GLY A 358 14.01 -1.74 7.16
N LYS A 359 15.24 -1.25 7.08
CA LYS A 359 16.16 -1.15 8.25
C LYS A 359 15.67 -0.23 9.37
N TYR A 360 14.89 0.81 9.03
CA TYR A 360 14.30 1.73 10.03
C TYR A 360 13.03 1.19 10.68
N GLY A 361 12.59 0.00 10.27
CA GLY A 361 11.52 -0.74 10.95
C GLY A 361 12.00 -1.57 12.14
N GLU A 362 13.33 -1.68 12.39
CA GLU A 362 13.83 -2.35 13.59
C GLU A 362 13.28 -1.66 14.86
N GLY A 363 13.02 -2.46 15.88
CA GLY A 363 12.37 -2.00 17.11
C GLY A 363 10.86 -1.85 17.01
N HIS A 364 10.25 -2.28 15.91
CA HIS A 364 8.79 -2.24 15.69
C HIS A 364 8.24 -3.59 15.21
N LEU A 365 6.94 -3.78 15.41
CA LEU A 365 6.15 -4.85 14.77
C LEU A 365 5.07 -4.22 13.87
N ARG A 366 4.64 -4.95 12.82
CA ARG A 366 3.40 -4.62 12.11
C ARG A 366 2.31 -5.61 12.45
N LEU A 367 1.18 -5.10 12.93
CA LEU A 367 -0.06 -5.86 13.14
C LEU A 367 -1.16 -5.29 12.23
N SER A 368 -1.75 -6.14 11.40
CA SER A 368 -2.95 -5.79 10.64
C SER A 368 -4.17 -5.96 11.54
N TYR A 369 -5.00 -4.95 11.67
CA TYR A 369 -6.28 -5.10 12.36
C TYR A 369 -7.45 -5.43 11.42
N ALA A 370 -7.13 -5.92 10.22
CA ALA A 370 -8.10 -6.56 9.33
C ALA A 370 -8.45 -7.97 9.86
N ASN A 371 -9.08 -8.01 11.02
CA ASN A 371 -9.56 -9.22 11.69
C ASN A 371 -10.68 -8.84 12.66
N SER A 372 -11.49 -9.80 13.11
CA SER A 372 -12.59 -9.52 14.05
C SER A 372 -12.10 -8.90 15.36
N ARG A 373 -12.92 -8.03 15.97
CA ARG A 373 -12.63 -7.45 17.31
C ARG A 373 -12.38 -8.56 18.35
N HIS A 374 -13.08 -9.71 18.24
CA HIS A 374 -12.87 -10.85 19.12
C HIS A 374 -11.45 -11.40 19.00
N ASN A 375 -10.98 -11.63 17.76
CA ASN A 375 -9.63 -12.15 17.53
C ASN A 375 -8.55 -11.13 17.91
N ILE A 376 -8.76 -9.84 17.65
CA ILE A 376 -7.85 -8.78 18.09
C ILE A 376 -7.71 -8.79 19.62
N ALA A 377 -8.82 -8.83 20.36
CA ALA A 377 -8.80 -8.87 21.83
C ALA A 377 -8.10 -10.15 22.35
N ARG A 378 -8.29 -11.29 21.69
CA ARG A 378 -7.60 -12.54 22.03
C ARG A 378 -6.10 -12.45 21.78
N ALA A 379 -5.69 -11.90 20.62
CA ALA A 379 -4.28 -11.69 20.31
C ALA A 379 -3.59 -10.82 21.37
N LEU A 380 -4.19 -9.70 21.72
CA LEU A 380 -3.69 -8.81 22.78
C LEU A 380 -3.53 -9.53 24.12
N LYS A 381 -4.51 -10.35 24.51
CA LYS A 381 -4.43 -11.16 25.73
C LYS A 381 -3.28 -12.17 25.68
N HIS A 382 -3.07 -12.86 24.55
CA HIS A 382 -1.97 -13.81 24.38
C HIS A 382 -0.60 -13.09 24.43
N MET A 383 -0.48 -11.93 23.76
CA MET A 383 0.72 -11.12 23.82
C MET A 383 1.02 -10.63 25.26
N ALA A 384 0.00 -10.19 26.00
CA ALA A 384 0.15 -9.79 27.39
C ALA A 384 0.65 -10.93 28.28
N GLN A 385 0.08 -12.13 28.11
CA GLN A 385 0.50 -13.32 28.86
C GLN A 385 1.95 -13.73 28.52
N PHE A 386 2.36 -13.59 27.27
CA PHE A 386 3.73 -13.87 26.85
C PHE A 386 4.71 -12.86 27.47
N LEU A 387 4.48 -11.56 27.27
CA LEU A 387 5.37 -10.49 27.74
C LEU A 387 5.43 -10.36 29.29
N SER A 388 4.42 -10.86 30.01
CA SER A 388 4.44 -10.85 31.50
C SER A 388 5.23 -12.00 32.11
N ARG A 389 5.71 -12.98 31.30
CA ARG A 389 6.52 -14.11 31.77
C ARG A 389 8.02 -13.82 31.73
N THR A 390 8.39 -12.77 31.02
CA THR A 390 9.74 -12.30 30.79
C THR A 390 10.02 -11.08 31.69
#